data_9edcff85272b20e2b45f6df5b1d6f7f0
#
_entry.id   9edcff85272b20e2b45f6df5b1d6f7f0
#
_cell.length_a   1.000
_cell.length_b   1.000
_cell.length_c   1.000
_cell.angle_alpha   90.00
_cell.angle_beta   90.00
_cell.angle_gamma   90.00
#
_symmetry.space_group_name_H-M   'P 1'
#
loop_
_entity.id
_entity.type
_entity.pdbx_description
1 polymer ?
#
loop_
_entity_poly.entity_id
_entity_poly.type
_entity_poly.pdbx_seq_one_letter_code
_entity_poly.pdbx_strand_id
1 'polypeptide(L)'
;MEHMLTSHVIPIINENDVVADEEIKADLSLGDNDYLAALVVKLVRADLLIILSTVDGVLDSTNKRIPYVDKVSDVLKFVSAEKGGSLSKGGMDSKLNAAQIATKTGCGVVIAGGRNSNVLSDIMSGKDTGTLILSNAL
;
A
#
# COMPACT_ATOMS: atom_id res chain seq x y z
N MET A 1 4.25 -7.11 19.33
CA MET A 1 4.79 -6.12 18.39
C MET A 1 5.17 -4.82 19.10
N GLU A 2 4.31 -4.20 19.92
CA GLU A 2 4.64 -2.99 20.70
C GLU A 2 5.93 -3.11 21.49
N HIS A 3 6.15 -4.25 22.15
CA HIS A 3 7.37 -4.49 22.93
C HIS A 3 8.65 -4.50 22.07
N MET A 4 8.57 -4.93 20.82
CA MET A 4 9.71 -4.88 19.88
C MET A 4 10.02 -3.44 19.47
N LEU A 5 8.98 -2.67 19.17
CA LEU A 5 9.12 -1.27 18.78
C LEU A 5 9.69 -0.42 19.92
N THR A 6 9.20 -0.59 21.14
CA THR A 6 9.75 0.09 22.33
C THR A 6 11.20 -0.29 22.62
N SER A 7 11.62 -1.48 22.22
CA SER A 7 13.01 -1.96 22.34
C SER A 7 13.89 -1.57 21.15
N HIS A 8 13.43 -0.69 20.24
CA HIS A 8 14.13 -0.26 19.03
C HIS A 8 14.46 -1.42 18.07
N VAL A 9 13.65 -2.47 18.09
CA VAL A 9 13.76 -3.60 17.15
C VAL A 9 12.80 -3.38 15.99
N ILE A 10 13.31 -3.47 14.76
CA ILE A 10 12.50 -3.39 13.54
C ILE A 10 11.95 -4.80 13.25
N PRO A 11 10.63 -5.05 13.39
CA PRO A 11 10.05 -6.32 13.03
C PRO A 11 9.98 -6.48 11.51
N ILE A 12 10.41 -7.64 11.00
CA ILE A 12 10.22 -8.02 9.59
C ILE A 12 9.11 -9.06 9.56
N ILE A 13 8.04 -8.75 8.85
CA ILE A 13 6.84 -9.59 8.77
C ILE A 13 6.68 -10.05 7.32
N ASN A 14 6.48 -11.34 7.13
CA ASN A 14 6.22 -11.93 5.83
C ASN A 14 5.07 -12.93 5.92
N GLU A 15 4.42 -13.20 4.79
CA GLU A 15 3.45 -14.27 4.68
C GLU A 15 4.13 -15.64 4.89
N ASN A 16 3.46 -16.52 5.64
CA ASN A 16 3.95 -17.88 5.86
C ASN A 16 3.07 -18.88 5.08
N ASP A 17 3.50 -19.25 3.89
CA ASP A 17 2.78 -20.15 2.98
C ASP A 17 2.51 -21.56 3.56
N VAL A 18 3.22 -21.93 4.63
CA VAL A 18 3.12 -23.28 5.24
C VAL A 18 1.87 -23.43 6.12
N VAL A 19 1.26 -22.33 6.56
CA VAL A 19 0.14 -22.33 7.54
C VAL A 19 -1.20 -21.88 6.90
N ALA A 20 -1.22 -21.53 5.65
CA ALA A 20 -2.44 -21.08 4.97
C ALA A 20 -3.31 -22.27 4.59
N ASP A 21 -4.40 -22.47 5.33
CA ASP A 21 -5.48 -23.38 4.97
C ASP A 21 -6.16 -22.89 3.67
N GLU A 22 -6.63 -23.82 2.81
CA GLU A 22 -7.18 -23.48 1.49
C GLU A 22 -8.39 -22.54 1.58
N GLU A 23 -9.13 -22.56 2.69
CA GLU A 23 -10.24 -21.65 2.96
C GLU A 23 -9.79 -20.19 3.16
N ILE A 24 -8.61 -19.97 3.75
CA ILE A 24 -8.02 -18.64 3.94
C ILE A 24 -7.48 -18.10 2.61
N LYS A 25 -7.01 -18.98 1.72
CA LYS A 25 -6.53 -18.58 0.38
C LYS A 25 -7.62 -18.02 -0.52
N ALA A 26 -8.88 -18.41 -0.34
CA ALA A 26 -9.99 -17.91 -1.14
C ALA A 26 -10.33 -16.43 -0.85
N ASP A 27 -10.16 -15.97 0.40
CA ASP A 27 -10.35 -14.57 0.80
C ASP A 27 -9.08 -13.71 0.60
N LEU A 28 -7.90 -14.33 0.56
CA LEU A 28 -6.58 -13.69 0.37
C LEU A 28 -6.18 -13.53 -1.11
N SER A 29 -7.12 -13.53 -2.05
CA SER A 29 -6.85 -13.33 -3.49
C SER A 29 -6.38 -11.90 -3.85
N LEU A 30 -6.24 -11.04 -2.88
CA LEU A 30 -5.63 -9.71 -2.99
C LEU A 30 -4.13 -9.86 -2.70
N GLY A 31 -3.27 -9.55 -3.66
CA GLY A 31 -1.80 -9.60 -3.64
C GLY A 31 -1.14 -9.57 -2.26
N ASP A 32 -0.74 -10.67 -1.88
CA ASP A 32 -0.40 -11.23 -0.59
C ASP A 32 0.25 -10.25 0.41
N ASN A 33 1.36 -9.60 0.04
CA ASN A 33 2.09 -8.69 0.95
C ASN A 33 1.46 -7.30 1.11
N ASP A 34 0.76 -6.78 0.11
CA ASP A 34 0.11 -5.47 0.20
C ASP A 34 -1.08 -5.54 1.20
N TYR A 35 -1.85 -6.63 1.15
CA TYR A 35 -2.93 -6.87 2.10
C TYR A 35 -2.41 -7.11 3.53
N LEU A 36 -1.35 -7.93 3.66
CA LEU A 36 -0.69 -8.16 4.94
C LEU A 36 -0.20 -6.84 5.55
N ALA A 37 0.40 -5.96 4.75
CA ALA A 37 0.83 -4.64 5.21
C ALA A 37 -0.34 -3.81 5.75
N ALA A 38 -1.49 -3.82 5.09
CA ALA A 38 -2.69 -3.10 5.55
C ALA A 38 -3.23 -3.68 6.88
N LEU A 39 -3.17 -5.00 7.08
CA LEU A 39 -3.54 -5.63 8.35
C LEU A 39 -2.57 -5.24 9.48
N VAL A 40 -1.28 -5.21 9.19
CA VAL A 40 -0.26 -4.77 10.15
C VAL A 40 -0.47 -3.32 10.55
N VAL A 41 -0.74 -2.43 9.59
CA VAL A 41 -1.10 -1.01 9.85
C VAL A 41 -2.22 -0.91 10.88
N LYS A 42 -3.31 -1.67 10.68
CA LYS A 42 -4.45 -1.68 11.61
C LYS A 42 -4.05 -2.18 13.00
N LEU A 43 -3.20 -3.20 13.05
CA LEU A 43 -2.75 -3.81 14.31
C LEU A 43 -1.87 -2.87 15.15
N VAL A 44 -0.94 -2.16 14.50
CA VAL A 44 0.03 -1.27 15.18
C VAL A 44 -0.43 0.18 15.22
N ARG A 45 -1.56 0.53 14.57
CA ARG A 45 -2.06 1.90 14.43
C ARG A 45 -1.00 2.84 13.83
N ALA A 46 -0.40 2.41 12.71
CA ALA A 46 0.61 3.19 12.03
C ALA A 46 0.03 4.49 11.47
N ASP A 47 0.81 5.58 11.53
CA ASP A 47 0.45 6.88 10.97
C ASP A 47 0.68 6.92 9.46
N LEU A 48 1.66 6.15 8.96
CA LEU A 48 2.06 6.11 7.56
C LEU A 48 2.38 4.69 7.11
N LEU A 49 1.84 4.31 5.95
CA LEU A 49 2.19 3.10 5.20
C LEU A 49 2.93 3.51 3.93
N ILE A 50 4.11 2.98 3.69
CA ILE A 50 4.85 3.16 2.44
C ILE A 50 4.85 1.84 1.68
N ILE A 51 4.24 1.83 0.49
CA ILE A 51 4.21 0.67 -0.41
C ILE A 51 5.24 0.92 -1.52
N LEU A 52 6.30 0.13 -1.52
CA LEU A 52 7.32 0.19 -2.56
C LEU A 52 6.91 -0.64 -3.78
N SER A 53 7.01 -0.04 -4.95
CA SER A 53 6.59 -0.61 -6.23
C SER A 53 7.71 -0.55 -7.27
N THR A 54 7.48 -1.17 -8.42
CA THR A 54 8.35 -1.05 -9.61
C THR A 54 8.08 0.24 -10.40
N VAL A 55 6.95 0.91 -10.12
CA VAL A 55 6.55 2.19 -10.72
C VAL A 55 6.64 3.30 -9.68
N ASP A 56 6.83 4.54 -10.13
CA ASP A 56 7.09 5.70 -9.27
C ASP A 56 5.86 6.24 -8.54
N GLY A 57 4.73 5.57 -8.64
CA GLY A 57 3.47 5.95 -8.03
C GLY A 57 2.27 5.54 -8.89
N VAL A 58 1.11 6.08 -8.57
CA VAL A 58 -0.11 5.90 -9.36
C VAL A 58 -0.03 6.79 -10.59
N LEU A 59 -0.33 6.24 -11.76
CA LEU A 59 -0.31 6.97 -13.03
C LEU A 59 -1.75 7.31 -13.47
N ASP A 60 -1.90 8.46 -14.11
CA ASP A 60 -3.13 8.83 -14.80
C ASP A 60 -3.20 8.18 -16.21
N SER A 61 -4.30 8.43 -16.93
CA SER A 61 -4.52 7.94 -18.31
C SER A 61 -3.48 8.45 -19.33
N THR A 62 -2.68 9.45 -18.97
CA THR A 62 -1.59 10.01 -19.81
C THR A 62 -0.21 9.47 -19.39
N ASN A 63 -0.15 8.47 -18.52
CA ASN A 63 1.07 7.91 -17.93
C ASN A 63 1.87 8.94 -17.09
N LYS A 64 1.23 9.97 -16.58
CA LYS A 64 1.84 10.89 -15.62
C LYS A 64 1.54 10.44 -14.19
N ARG A 65 2.53 10.57 -13.31
CA ARG A 65 2.36 10.30 -11.89
C ARG A 65 1.36 11.28 -11.27
N ILE A 66 0.40 10.74 -10.53
CA ILE A 66 -0.51 11.51 -9.70
C ILE A 66 0.20 11.74 -8.35
N PRO A 67 0.59 12.97 -7.99
CA PRO A 67 1.33 13.21 -6.75
C PRO A 67 0.45 13.02 -5.52
N TYR A 68 -0.85 13.22 -5.64
CA TYR A 68 -1.77 13.31 -4.53
C TYR A 68 -3.16 12.74 -4.87
N VAL A 69 -3.73 11.97 -3.96
CA VAL A 69 -5.07 11.37 -4.07
C VAL A 69 -5.84 11.60 -2.77
N ASP A 70 -6.97 12.31 -2.87
CA ASP A 70 -7.87 12.54 -1.74
C ASP A 70 -8.64 11.27 -1.36
N LYS A 71 -9.19 10.59 -2.37
CA LYS A 71 -10.02 9.40 -2.18
C LYS A 71 -9.55 8.27 -3.10
N VAL A 72 -9.19 7.16 -2.49
CA VAL A 72 -8.77 5.95 -3.23
C VAL A 72 -9.82 5.51 -4.24
N SER A 73 -11.10 5.65 -3.89
CA SER A 73 -12.23 5.29 -4.78
C SER A 73 -12.21 5.96 -6.14
N ASP A 74 -11.66 7.16 -6.21
CA ASP A 74 -11.65 7.93 -7.47
C ASP A 74 -10.61 7.38 -8.43
N VAL A 75 -9.50 6.88 -7.90
CA VAL A 75 -8.41 6.27 -8.69
C VAL A 75 -8.71 4.82 -9.04
N LEU A 76 -9.30 4.05 -8.13
CA LEU A 76 -9.69 2.66 -8.38
C LEU A 76 -10.57 2.51 -9.63
N LYS A 77 -11.49 3.44 -9.87
CA LYS A 77 -12.38 3.42 -11.04
C LYS A 77 -11.61 3.51 -12.35
N PHE A 78 -10.56 4.31 -12.41
CA PHE A 78 -9.71 4.46 -13.61
C PHE A 78 -8.82 3.25 -13.84
N VAL A 79 -8.14 2.78 -12.81
CA VAL A 79 -7.20 1.65 -12.89
C VAL A 79 -7.93 0.35 -13.27
N SER A 80 -9.13 0.11 -12.72
CA SER A 80 -9.93 -1.06 -13.03
C SER A 80 -10.52 -1.03 -14.46
N ALA A 81 -10.83 0.17 -14.98
CA ALA A 81 -11.39 0.31 -16.32
C ALA A 81 -10.37 0.05 -17.44
N GLU A 82 -9.09 0.42 -17.24
CA GLU A 82 -8.04 0.24 -18.26
C GLU A 82 -7.63 -1.23 -18.46
N LYS A 83 -7.83 -2.10 -17.46
CA LYS A 83 -7.33 -3.49 -17.48
C LYS A 83 -8.34 -4.54 -17.96
N GLY A 84 -9.53 -4.17 -18.42
CA GLY A 84 -10.49 -5.14 -18.96
C GLY A 84 -10.78 -6.33 -18.05
N GLY A 85 -10.76 -6.16 -16.74
CA GLY A 85 -11.13 -7.20 -15.77
C GLY A 85 -10.06 -8.23 -15.45
N SER A 86 -8.83 -8.12 -15.94
CA SER A 86 -7.74 -9.03 -15.57
C SER A 86 -7.09 -8.60 -14.26
N LEU A 87 -7.42 -9.27 -13.18
CA LEU A 87 -6.76 -9.18 -11.87
C LEU A 87 -5.32 -9.71 -11.96
N SER A 88 -4.34 -8.85 -12.23
CA SER A 88 -2.93 -9.24 -12.12
C SER A 88 -2.53 -9.22 -10.63
N LYS A 89 -2.19 -10.39 -10.07
CA LYS A 89 -1.60 -10.52 -8.73
C LYS A 89 -0.42 -9.54 -8.57
N GLY A 90 -0.46 -8.68 -7.52
CA GLY A 90 0.61 -7.73 -7.23
C GLY A 90 0.61 -6.44 -8.07
N GLY A 91 -0.45 -6.15 -8.83
CA GLY A 91 -0.60 -4.93 -9.61
C GLY A 91 -0.99 -3.70 -8.79
N MET A 92 -1.21 -2.56 -9.46
CA MET A 92 -1.64 -1.31 -8.81
C MET A 92 -2.98 -1.48 -8.07
N ASP A 93 -3.89 -2.34 -8.56
CA ASP A 93 -5.17 -2.62 -7.91
C ASP A 93 -5.00 -3.17 -6.49
N SER A 94 -4.06 -4.11 -6.30
CA SER A 94 -3.73 -4.67 -4.99
C SER A 94 -3.25 -3.58 -4.03
N LYS A 95 -2.34 -2.70 -4.49
CA LYS A 95 -1.81 -1.59 -3.71
C LYS A 95 -2.87 -0.56 -3.33
N LEU A 96 -3.77 -0.25 -4.26
CA LEU A 96 -4.88 0.68 -4.00
C LEU A 96 -5.91 0.07 -3.04
N ASN A 97 -6.17 -1.24 -3.12
CA ASN A 97 -7.04 -1.93 -2.16
C ASN A 97 -6.41 -1.92 -0.75
N ALA A 98 -5.12 -2.21 -0.63
CA ALA A 98 -4.40 -2.10 0.64
C ALA A 98 -4.42 -0.66 1.19
N ALA A 99 -4.22 0.34 0.32
CA ALA A 99 -4.34 1.74 0.68
C ALA A 99 -5.76 2.09 1.16
N GLN A 100 -6.80 1.55 0.52
CA GLN A 100 -8.18 1.77 0.96
C GLN A 100 -8.46 1.21 2.36
N ILE A 101 -7.85 0.07 2.71
CA ILE A 101 -7.98 -0.50 4.05
C ILE A 101 -7.23 0.36 5.06
N ALA A 102 -5.98 0.74 4.76
CA ALA A 102 -5.13 1.53 5.65
C ALA A 102 -5.72 2.93 5.92
N THR A 103 -6.18 3.63 4.89
CA THR A 103 -6.73 4.99 5.04
C THR A 103 -7.99 5.05 5.91
N LYS A 104 -8.79 3.96 5.96
CA LYS A 104 -9.95 3.86 6.87
C LYS A 104 -9.56 3.82 8.35
N THR A 105 -8.31 3.50 8.67
CA THR A 105 -7.82 3.46 10.06
C THR A 105 -7.12 4.75 10.49
N GLY A 106 -7.13 5.77 9.65
CA GLY A 106 -6.45 7.05 9.91
C GLY A 106 -5.00 7.09 9.41
N CYS A 107 -4.53 6.02 8.75
CA CYS A 107 -3.18 5.94 8.21
C CYS A 107 -3.08 6.62 6.85
N GLY A 108 -2.08 7.49 6.66
CA GLY A 108 -1.69 7.97 5.34
C GLY A 108 -0.96 6.88 4.56
N VAL A 109 -1.07 6.88 3.22
CA VAL A 109 -0.38 5.89 2.38
C VAL A 109 0.44 6.57 1.31
N VAL A 110 1.69 6.13 1.11
CA VAL A 110 2.51 6.54 -0.03
C VAL A 110 2.82 5.32 -0.89
N ILE A 111 2.53 5.39 -2.18
CA ILE A 111 2.96 4.39 -3.17
C ILE A 111 4.10 5.02 -3.96
N ALA A 112 5.30 4.40 -3.94
CA ALA A 112 6.50 4.96 -4.55
C ALA A 112 7.40 3.91 -5.20
N GLY A 113 8.29 4.35 -6.08
CA GLY A 113 9.28 3.49 -6.74
C GLY A 113 10.37 3.03 -5.79
N GLY A 114 10.49 1.71 -5.56
CA GLY A 114 11.48 1.15 -4.66
C GLY A 114 12.91 1.05 -5.22
N ARG A 115 13.15 1.48 -6.46
CA ARG A 115 14.48 1.42 -7.08
C ARG A 115 15.41 2.55 -6.63
N ASN A 116 14.86 3.65 -6.15
CA ASN A 116 15.63 4.76 -5.60
C ASN A 116 16.05 4.42 -4.16
N SER A 117 17.35 4.34 -3.92
CA SER A 117 17.91 4.05 -2.59
C SER A 117 17.54 5.09 -1.51
N ASN A 118 17.21 6.31 -1.92
CA ASN A 118 16.85 7.40 -1.01
C ASN A 118 15.32 7.56 -0.83
N VAL A 119 14.50 6.70 -1.45
CA VAL A 119 13.04 6.86 -1.48
C VAL A 119 12.42 7.08 -0.10
N LEU A 120 12.83 6.31 0.90
CA LEU A 120 12.30 6.45 2.27
C LEU A 120 12.70 7.79 2.90
N SER A 121 13.94 8.19 2.75
CA SER A 121 14.43 9.50 3.26
C SER A 121 13.75 10.66 2.56
N ASP A 122 13.49 10.54 1.26
CA ASP A 122 12.82 11.55 0.45
C ASP A 122 11.36 11.71 0.90
N ILE A 123 10.63 10.61 1.08
CA ILE A 123 9.25 10.62 1.59
C ILE A 123 9.21 11.23 3.00
N MET A 124 10.06 10.77 3.92
CA MET A 124 10.06 11.25 5.30
C MET A 124 10.50 12.71 5.44
N SER A 125 11.25 13.25 4.48
CA SER A 125 11.61 14.67 4.43
C SER A 125 10.56 15.55 3.72
N GLY A 126 9.44 14.97 3.25
CA GLY A 126 8.36 15.70 2.60
C GLY A 126 8.64 16.08 1.15
N LYS A 127 9.60 15.44 0.49
CA LYS A 127 9.83 15.65 -0.94
C LYS A 127 8.67 15.06 -1.76
N ASP A 128 8.40 15.65 -2.92
CA ASP A 128 7.39 15.15 -3.88
C ASP A 128 7.86 13.83 -4.52
N THR A 129 7.65 12.73 -3.78
CA THR A 129 8.08 11.38 -4.14
C THR A 129 6.90 10.41 -4.00
N GLY A 130 6.60 9.70 -5.06
CA GLY A 130 5.47 8.76 -5.08
C GLY A 130 4.10 9.43 -5.18
N THR A 131 3.08 8.69 -4.84
CA THR A 131 1.69 9.17 -4.73
C THR A 131 1.27 9.13 -3.28
N LEU A 132 0.97 10.29 -2.71
CA LEU A 132 0.41 10.39 -1.36
C LEU A 132 -1.11 10.23 -1.43
N ILE A 133 -1.63 9.33 -0.62
CA ILE A 133 -3.06 9.08 -0.42
C ILE A 133 -3.39 9.45 1.02
N LEU A 134 -4.32 10.38 1.21
CA LEU A 134 -4.68 10.83 2.55
C LEU A 134 -5.51 9.81 3.32
N SER A 135 -5.39 9.87 4.64
CA SER A 135 -6.29 9.16 5.53
C SER A 135 -7.71 9.72 5.45
N ASN A 136 -8.70 8.83 5.53
CA ASN A 136 -10.11 9.21 5.58
C ASN A 136 -10.59 9.49 7.02
N ALA A 137 -9.67 9.64 7.97
CA ALA A 137 -10.02 9.97 9.35
C ALA A 137 -10.49 11.41 9.43
N LEU A 138 -11.78 11.59 9.71
CA LEU A 138 -12.36 12.80 10.27
C LEU A 138 -12.10 12.84 11.76
#